data_29a75a4009b831a33d25907f9928ef06
#
_entry.id   29a75a4009b831a33d25907f9928ef06
#
_cell.length_a   1.000
_cell.length_b   1.000
_cell.length_c   1.000
_cell.angle_alpha   90.00
_cell.angle_beta   90.00
_cell.angle_gamma   90.00
#
_symmetry.space_group_name_H-M   'P 1'
#
loop_
_entity.id
_entity.type
_entity.pdbx_description
1 polymer ?
#
loop_
_entity_poly.entity_id
_entity_poly.type
_entity_poly.pdbx_seq_one_letter_code
_entity_poly.pdbx_strand_id
1 'polypeptide(L)'
;MSGQPKSQSLLVPGEISPARSVPGRIRRPEYVGKPMPTPYTGPEVQTAETIELMRIAGRIAARAMEEAAKHIAPGVTTDELDRVAHEFMCDHGAYPSTLGYRGFPKSLCSSVNEVICHGIPDSTVLKDGDIVNLDVTAYIGGVHGDNNATYFCGDVDEESKLLVERTRESLNRAIKAVRPGRQINIIGRVIESYAKRFDYGVVRDFTGHGISTAFHSGLIVPHYDAPHATTVIKPGMTFTIEPMLTLGTHEYDMWEDGWTVVTKDRRRTAQFEHTLVVTETGAEILTLP
;
A
#
# COMPACT_ATOMS: atom_id res chain seq x y z
N MET A 1 11.42 -0.38 -35.89
CA MET A 1 12.63 0.16 -35.24
C MET A 1 12.51 -0.18 -33.78
N SER A 2 13.25 -1.19 -33.31
CA SER A 2 13.28 -1.62 -31.93
C SER A 2 14.01 -0.55 -31.11
N GLY A 3 13.25 0.26 -30.36
CA GLY A 3 13.83 1.19 -29.41
C GLY A 3 14.61 0.38 -28.38
N GLN A 4 15.91 0.65 -28.25
CA GLN A 4 16.68 0.14 -27.11
C GLN A 4 16.00 0.61 -25.84
N PRO A 5 15.90 -0.23 -24.78
CA PRO A 5 15.39 0.21 -23.50
C PRO A 5 16.25 1.39 -23.03
N LYS A 6 15.59 2.53 -22.76
CA LYS A 6 16.24 3.68 -22.14
C LYS A 6 16.90 3.17 -20.85
N SER A 7 18.21 3.31 -20.70
CA SER A 7 18.92 2.95 -19.47
C SER A 7 18.26 3.68 -18.30
N GLN A 8 17.54 2.93 -17.49
CA GLN A 8 16.91 3.47 -16.29
C GLN A 8 18.01 3.83 -15.29
N SER A 9 18.11 5.10 -14.91
CA SER A 9 18.99 5.47 -13.79
C SER A 9 18.39 4.94 -12.50
N LEU A 10 19.15 4.14 -11.77
CA LEU A 10 18.74 3.65 -10.45
C LEU A 10 18.41 4.82 -9.54
N LEU A 11 17.38 4.62 -8.70
CA LEU A 11 17.04 5.59 -7.69
C LEU A 11 18.11 5.65 -6.60
N VAL A 12 18.31 6.85 -6.09
CA VAL A 12 19.16 7.15 -4.93
C VAL A 12 18.33 7.98 -3.96
N PRO A 13 18.61 7.90 -2.65
CA PRO A 13 17.90 8.72 -1.65
C PRO A 13 17.97 10.21 -1.98
N GLY A 14 16.81 10.88 -1.94
CA GLY A 14 16.70 12.31 -2.04
C GLY A 14 16.78 13.01 -0.67
N GLU A 15 16.58 14.32 -0.66
CA GLU A 15 16.49 15.11 0.57
C GLU A 15 15.06 15.04 1.13
N ILE A 16 14.92 14.58 2.37
CA ILE A 16 13.62 14.48 3.06
C ILE A 16 13.33 15.84 3.72
N SER A 17 12.26 16.50 3.28
CA SER A 17 11.78 17.73 3.90
C SER A 17 11.18 17.47 5.30
N PRO A 18 11.10 18.48 6.19
CA PRO A 18 10.49 18.31 7.51
C PRO A 18 9.07 17.74 7.47
N ALA A 19 8.71 16.99 8.50
CA ALA A 19 7.37 16.45 8.66
C ALA A 19 6.30 17.57 8.65
N ARG A 20 5.20 17.34 7.93
CA ARG A 20 4.09 18.31 7.84
C ARG A 20 3.28 18.34 9.13
N SER A 21 2.77 19.51 9.48
CA SER A 21 1.97 19.69 10.69
C SER A 21 0.50 19.31 10.43
N VAL A 22 -0.09 18.56 11.37
CA VAL A 22 -1.52 18.23 11.35
C VAL A 22 -2.26 19.19 12.28
N PRO A 23 -3.36 19.83 11.83
CA PRO A 23 -4.18 20.72 12.68
C PRO A 23 -4.60 20.09 14.01
N GLY A 24 -4.48 20.84 15.10
CA GLY A 24 -4.73 20.34 16.46
C GLY A 24 -6.16 19.83 16.73
N ARG A 25 -7.15 20.19 15.88
CA ARG A 25 -8.52 19.69 15.94
C ARG A 25 -8.67 18.25 15.46
N ILE A 26 -7.68 17.74 14.70
CA ILE A 26 -7.71 16.38 14.14
C ILE A 26 -7.20 15.41 15.21
N ARG A 27 -8.01 14.41 15.52
CA ARG A 27 -7.63 13.34 16.45
C ARG A 27 -6.45 12.55 15.89
N ARG A 28 -5.44 12.36 16.70
CA ARG A 28 -4.24 11.59 16.36
C ARG A 28 -4.39 10.12 16.77
N PRO A 29 -3.83 9.18 15.99
CA PRO A 29 -3.66 7.81 16.45
C PRO A 29 -2.82 7.72 17.73
N GLU A 30 -2.98 6.66 18.49
CA GLU A 30 -2.36 6.48 19.80
C GLU A 30 -0.82 6.41 19.78
N TYR A 31 -0.26 6.02 18.65
CA TYR A 31 1.20 5.84 18.48
C TYR A 31 1.95 7.13 18.16
N VAL A 32 1.27 8.21 17.80
CA VAL A 32 1.92 9.48 17.44
C VAL A 32 2.70 10.02 18.64
N GLY A 33 4.00 10.22 18.43
CA GLY A 33 4.93 10.62 19.51
C GLY A 33 5.46 9.47 20.35
N LYS A 34 5.15 8.22 20.00
CA LYS A 34 5.71 7.03 20.64
C LYS A 34 6.64 6.28 19.67
N PRO A 35 7.64 5.55 20.16
CA PRO A 35 8.54 4.78 19.31
C PRO A 35 7.83 3.59 18.63
N MET A 36 6.80 3.02 19.28
CA MET A 36 6.06 1.87 18.80
C MET A 36 4.56 2.03 19.10
N PRO A 37 3.68 1.50 18.23
CA PRO A 37 2.26 1.41 18.53
C PRO A 37 2.01 0.44 19.69
N THR A 38 0.92 0.63 20.40
CA THR A 38 0.46 -0.32 21.42
C THR A 38 0.06 -1.64 20.72
N PRO A 39 0.49 -2.82 21.23
CA PRO A 39 0.06 -4.09 20.66
C PRO A 39 -1.46 -4.22 20.63
N TYR A 40 -2.00 -4.63 19.49
CA TYR A 40 -3.42 -4.85 19.34
C TYR A 40 -3.86 -6.11 20.13
N THR A 41 -4.90 -5.96 20.91
CA THR A 41 -5.50 -7.05 21.70
C THR A 41 -7.00 -7.19 21.42
N GLY A 42 -7.52 -6.43 20.47
CA GLY A 42 -8.93 -6.49 20.06
C GLY A 42 -9.26 -7.70 19.19
N PRO A 43 -10.54 -7.89 18.85
CA PRO A 43 -10.98 -8.98 17.98
C PRO A 43 -10.63 -8.71 16.51
N GLU A 44 -10.35 -9.77 15.75
CA GLU A 44 -10.19 -9.66 14.28
C GLU A 44 -11.54 -9.48 13.56
N VAL A 45 -12.65 -9.89 14.19
CA VAL A 45 -14.01 -9.69 13.67
C VAL A 45 -14.55 -8.39 14.26
N GLN A 46 -14.84 -7.43 13.39
CA GLN A 46 -15.26 -6.08 13.77
C GLN A 46 -16.77 -5.96 13.89
N THR A 47 -17.23 -4.98 14.68
CA THR A 47 -18.66 -4.64 14.79
C THR A 47 -19.13 -3.90 13.53
N ALA A 48 -20.43 -3.91 13.29
CA ALA A 48 -21.02 -3.15 12.18
C ALA A 48 -20.70 -1.65 12.28
N GLU A 49 -20.69 -1.08 13.50
CA GLU A 49 -20.32 0.32 13.72
C GLU A 49 -18.86 0.60 13.33
N THR A 50 -17.93 -0.26 13.75
CA THR A 50 -16.52 -0.15 13.36
C THR A 50 -16.36 -0.21 11.85
N ILE A 51 -17.05 -1.14 11.18
CA ILE A 51 -16.99 -1.30 9.72
C ILE A 51 -17.53 -0.05 9.01
N GLU A 52 -18.61 0.58 9.48
CA GLU A 52 -19.11 1.84 8.92
C GLU A 52 -18.09 2.98 9.04
N LEU A 53 -17.41 3.10 10.18
CA LEU A 53 -16.33 4.08 10.33
C LEU A 53 -15.15 3.77 9.39
N MET A 54 -14.83 2.49 9.20
CA MET A 54 -13.77 2.07 8.26
C MET A 54 -14.12 2.39 6.80
N ARG A 55 -15.41 2.33 6.40
CA ARG A 55 -15.85 2.80 5.07
C ARG A 55 -15.58 4.29 4.87
N ILE A 56 -15.77 5.10 5.92
CA ILE A 56 -15.48 6.53 5.88
C ILE A 56 -13.96 6.76 5.75
N ALA A 57 -13.17 6.09 6.59
CA ALA A 57 -11.70 6.20 6.55
C ALA A 57 -11.15 5.74 5.20
N GLY A 58 -11.60 4.59 4.71
CA GLY A 58 -11.18 4.02 3.43
C GLY A 58 -11.53 4.90 2.22
N ARG A 59 -12.73 5.51 2.22
CA ARG A 59 -13.11 6.47 1.17
C ARG A 59 -12.23 7.72 1.18
N ILE A 60 -11.87 8.24 2.36
CA ILE A 60 -10.97 9.39 2.46
C ILE A 60 -9.58 9.02 1.95
N ALA A 61 -9.04 7.86 2.34
CA ALA A 61 -7.74 7.36 1.88
C ALA A 61 -7.72 7.21 0.34
N ALA A 62 -8.74 6.56 -0.23
CA ALA A 62 -8.86 6.36 -1.68
C ALA A 62 -8.91 7.69 -2.44
N ARG A 63 -9.71 8.64 -1.97
CA ARG A 63 -9.81 9.98 -2.59
C ARG A 63 -8.54 10.81 -2.43
N ALA A 64 -7.84 10.70 -1.28
CA ALA A 64 -6.55 11.37 -1.07
C ALA A 64 -5.49 10.84 -2.03
N MET A 65 -5.46 9.51 -2.25
CA MET A 65 -4.58 8.87 -3.22
C MET A 65 -4.90 9.33 -4.65
N GLU A 66 -6.17 9.36 -5.05
CA GLU A 66 -6.59 9.85 -6.37
C GLU A 66 -6.23 11.33 -6.57
N GLU A 67 -6.38 12.16 -5.53
CA GLU A 67 -6.02 13.58 -5.61
C GLU A 67 -4.52 13.74 -5.84
N ALA A 68 -3.67 13.04 -5.06
CA ALA A 68 -2.23 13.05 -5.27
C ALA A 68 -1.85 12.51 -6.66
N ALA A 69 -2.52 11.45 -7.13
CA ALA A 69 -2.26 10.86 -8.44
C ALA A 69 -2.49 11.80 -9.62
N LYS A 70 -3.41 12.76 -9.51
CA LYS A 70 -3.63 13.80 -10.55
C LYS A 70 -2.40 14.69 -10.77
N HIS A 71 -1.51 14.76 -9.78
CA HIS A 71 -0.28 15.54 -9.84
C HIS A 71 0.92 14.75 -10.38
N ILE A 72 0.77 13.45 -10.66
CA ILE A 72 1.85 12.64 -11.22
C ILE A 72 2.17 13.10 -12.64
N ALA A 73 3.34 13.72 -12.80
CA ALA A 73 3.86 14.16 -14.08
C ALA A 73 5.39 14.26 -14.03
N PRO A 74 6.09 14.18 -15.16
CA PRO A 74 7.53 14.45 -15.21
C PRO A 74 7.85 15.83 -14.65
N GLY A 75 8.84 15.91 -13.75
CA GLY A 75 9.24 17.15 -13.08
C GLY A 75 8.62 17.37 -11.69
N VAL A 76 7.62 16.60 -11.30
CA VAL A 76 7.03 16.67 -9.96
C VAL A 76 7.86 15.85 -8.98
N THR A 77 8.01 16.33 -7.75
CA THR A 77 8.71 15.58 -6.68
C THR A 77 7.76 14.65 -5.93
N THR A 78 8.30 13.57 -5.35
CA THR A 78 7.51 12.70 -4.47
C THR A 78 7.03 13.44 -3.21
N ASP A 79 7.81 14.44 -2.71
CA ASP A 79 7.38 15.31 -1.60
C ASP A 79 6.15 16.17 -1.95
N GLU A 80 5.99 16.58 -3.20
CA GLU A 80 4.79 17.30 -3.64
C GLU A 80 3.55 16.40 -3.60
N LEU A 81 3.68 15.12 -3.98
CA LEU A 81 2.57 14.15 -3.88
C LEU A 81 2.17 13.92 -2.41
N ASP A 82 3.15 13.86 -1.51
CA ASP A 82 2.90 13.80 -0.06
C ASP A 82 2.14 15.04 0.43
N ARG A 83 2.53 16.24 -0.03
CA ARG A 83 1.84 17.49 0.33
C ARG A 83 0.37 17.45 -0.05
N VAL A 84 0.07 17.06 -1.28
CA VAL A 84 -1.30 17.00 -1.79
C VAL A 84 -2.16 16.03 -0.99
N ALA A 85 -1.68 14.81 -0.75
CA ALA A 85 -2.41 13.82 0.05
C ALA A 85 -2.58 14.26 1.50
N HIS A 86 -1.54 14.85 2.11
CA HIS A 86 -1.58 15.37 3.47
C HIS A 86 -2.68 16.43 3.63
N GLU A 87 -2.67 17.44 2.75
CA GLU A 87 -3.65 18.54 2.78
C GLU A 87 -5.06 18.00 2.59
N PHE A 88 -5.27 17.12 1.60
CA PHE A 88 -6.57 16.51 1.36
C PHE A 88 -7.10 15.77 2.59
N MET A 89 -6.29 14.91 3.22
CA MET A 89 -6.72 14.18 4.42
C MET A 89 -7.04 15.13 5.58
N CYS A 90 -6.20 16.15 5.83
CA CYS A 90 -6.41 17.14 6.88
C CYS A 90 -7.68 17.98 6.64
N ASP A 91 -7.98 18.37 5.41
CA ASP A 91 -9.19 19.11 5.05
C ASP A 91 -10.47 18.30 5.26
N HIS A 92 -10.37 16.97 5.14
CA HIS A 92 -11.45 16.04 5.46
C HIS A 92 -11.47 15.55 6.91
N GLY A 93 -10.66 16.16 7.80
CA GLY A 93 -10.64 15.84 9.23
C GLY A 93 -9.96 14.52 9.59
N ALA A 94 -9.24 13.90 8.65
CA ALA A 94 -8.50 12.67 8.85
C ALA A 94 -7.02 12.95 9.16
N TYR A 95 -6.42 12.09 9.99
CA TYR A 95 -4.99 12.07 10.24
C TYR A 95 -4.31 11.12 9.24
N PRO A 96 -3.20 11.52 8.57
CA PRO A 96 -2.41 10.61 7.75
C PRO A 96 -1.75 9.54 8.64
N SER A 97 -2.21 8.29 8.54
CA SER A 97 -1.80 7.24 9.49
C SER A 97 -0.32 6.91 9.46
N THR A 98 0.34 7.04 8.32
CA THR A 98 1.78 6.78 8.18
C THR A 98 2.62 7.80 8.96
N LEU A 99 2.15 9.06 9.07
CA LEU A 99 2.89 10.13 9.72
C LEU A 99 3.10 9.85 11.20
N GLY A 100 4.35 9.61 11.58
CA GLY A 100 4.76 9.28 12.94
C GLY A 100 4.58 7.80 13.33
N TYR A 101 4.07 6.94 12.43
CA TYR A 101 4.01 5.50 12.69
C TYR A 101 5.42 4.92 12.73
N ARG A 102 5.87 4.44 13.90
CA ARG A 102 7.25 3.96 14.14
C ARG A 102 8.32 4.93 13.65
N GLY A 103 8.02 6.23 13.69
CA GLY A 103 8.94 7.28 13.26
C GLY A 103 8.91 7.61 11.77
N PHE A 104 8.03 7.03 10.95
CA PHE A 104 7.90 7.39 9.53
C PHE A 104 7.58 8.89 9.37
N PRO A 105 8.32 9.65 8.54
CA PRO A 105 8.29 11.11 8.60
C PRO A 105 7.26 11.77 7.69
N LYS A 106 6.51 11.01 6.88
CA LYS A 106 5.64 11.50 5.81
C LYS A 106 4.22 10.98 5.91
N SER A 107 3.31 11.55 5.13
CA SER A 107 1.86 11.29 5.19
C SER A 107 1.38 10.18 4.27
N LEU A 108 2.21 9.78 3.32
CA LEU A 108 2.04 8.61 2.44
C LEU A 108 3.39 7.95 2.20
N CYS A 109 3.39 6.74 1.62
CA CYS A 109 4.59 6.19 1.01
C CYS A 109 4.55 6.42 -0.50
N SER A 110 5.70 6.76 -1.10
CA SER A 110 5.88 6.92 -2.55
C SER A 110 6.99 5.99 -3.04
N SER A 111 6.62 4.94 -3.76
CA SER A 111 7.55 3.89 -4.18
C SER A 111 7.70 3.92 -5.69
N VAL A 112 8.86 4.38 -6.17
CA VAL A 112 9.14 4.61 -7.59
C VAL A 112 9.96 3.47 -8.18
N ASN A 113 9.55 2.94 -9.31
CA ASN A 113 10.26 1.93 -10.12
C ASN A 113 10.66 0.67 -9.36
N GLU A 114 11.93 0.56 -8.91
CA GLU A 114 12.48 -0.57 -8.19
C GLU A 114 12.19 -0.55 -6.67
N VAL A 115 11.55 0.50 -6.16
CA VAL A 115 11.13 0.55 -4.76
C VAL A 115 9.88 -0.30 -4.58
N ILE A 116 9.99 -1.35 -3.78
CA ILE A 116 8.91 -2.32 -3.52
C ILE A 116 7.79 -1.67 -2.71
N CYS A 117 8.16 -1.07 -1.57
CA CYS A 117 7.24 -0.40 -0.65
C CYS A 117 7.97 0.55 0.30
N HIS A 118 7.21 1.31 1.07
CA HIS A 118 7.66 2.21 2.13
C HIS A 118 8.64 3.30 1.68
N GLY A 119 8.69 3.63 0.39
CA GLY A 119 9.49 4.75 -0.09
C GLY A 119 9.09 6.05 0.62
N ILE A 120 10.07 6.74 1.22
CA ILE A 120 9.82 8.01 1.89
C ILE A 120 9.75 9.11 0.84
N PRO A 121 8.64 9.87 0.75
CA PRO A 121 8.58 11.08 -0.09
C PRO A 121 9.72 12.05 0.20
N ASP A 122 10.44 12.43 -0.84
CA ASP A 122 11.64 13.25 -0.76
C ASP A 122 11.79 14.17 -2.00
N SER A 123 12.97 14.72 -2.24
CA SER A 123 13.27 15.55 -3.40
C SER A 123 13.40 14.78 -4.73
N THR A 124 13.12 13.47 -4.75
CA THR A 124 13.13 12.65 -5.97
C THR A 124 12.14 13.21 -6.99
N VAL A 125 12.65 13.57 -8.16
CA VAL A 125 11.86 14.13 -9.28
C VAL A 125 11.43 12.99 -10.20
N LEU A 126 10.12 12.87 -10.42
CA LEU A 126 9.55 11.90 -11.35
C LEU A 126 9.95 12.22 -12.79
N LYS A 127 10.21 11.18 -13.57
CA LYS A 127 10.64 11.26 -14.97
C LYS A 127 9.62 10.62 -15.88
N ASP A 128 9.62 11.02 -17.15
CA ASP A 128 8.85 10.35 -18.18
C ASP A 128 9.27 8.88 -18.29
N GLY A 129 8.27 8.00 -18.18
CA GLY A 129 8.45 6.55 -18.18
C GLY A 129 8.54 5.91 -16.80
N ASP A 130 8.50 6.67 -15.69
CA ASP A 130 8.46 6.10 -14.34
C ASP A 130 7.10 5.45 -14.05
N ILE A 131 7.12 4.43 -13.19
CA ILE A 131 5.93 3.96 -12.47
C ILE A 131 6.08 4.35 -11.01
N VAL A 132 5.00 4.79 -10.36
CA VAL A 132 5.03 5.24 -8.97
C VAL A 132 3.85 4.66 -8.22
N ASN A 133 4.11 3.96 -7.13
CA ASN A 133 3.10 3.53 -6.18
C ASN A 133 2.89 4.65 -5.14
N LEU A 134 1.64 4.97 -4.88
CA LEU A 134 1.21 5.82 -3.76
C LEU A 134 0.44 4.95 -2.79
N ASP A 135 0.85 4.98 -1.53
CA ASP A 135 0.26 4.20 -0.45
C ASP A 135 -0.24 5.15 0.62
N VAL A 136 -1.54 5.16 0.81
CA VAL A 136 -2.26 6.17 1.61
C VAL A 136 -3.17 5.50 2.62
N THR A 137 -2.91 5.79 3.90
CA THR A 137 -3.75 5.37 5.01
C THR A 137 -4.33 6.57 5.75
N ALA A 138 -5.63 6.60 5.92
CA ALA A 138 -6.34 7.65 6.65
C ALA A 138 -6.85 7.13 8.00
N TYR A 139 -6.71 7.95 9.05
CA TYR A 139 -7.28 7.70 10.38
C TYR A 139 -8.34 8.72 10.72
N ILE A 140 -9.58 8.26 10.92
CA ILE A 140 -10.70 9.09 11.35
C ILE A 140 -11.69 8.24 12.14
N GLY A 141 -12.39 8.85 13.10
CA GLY A 141 -13.37 8.12 13.93
C GLY A 141 -12.78 7.03 14.82
N GLY A 142 -11.44 6.97 14.96
CA GLY A 142 -10.76 5.96 15.77
C GLY A 142 -10.37 4.69 15.00
N VAL A 143 -10.50 4.69 13.67
CA VAL A 143 -10.17 3.55 12.79
C VAL A 143 -9.32 3.98 11.60
N HIS A 144 -8.69 3.01 10.96
CA HIS A 144 -7.85 3.19 9.77
C HIS A 144 -8.54 2.67 8.52
N GLY A 145 -8.18 3.24 7.36
CA GLY A 145 -8.48 2.70 6.05
C GLY A 145 -7.25 2.89 5.16
N ASP A 146 -6.79 1.82 4.55
CA ASP A 146 -5.49 1.67 3.90
C ASP A 146 -5.64 1.20 2.47
N ASN A 147 -4.95 1.86 1.54
CA ASN A 147 -4.95 1.46 0.15
C ASN A 147 -3.76 2.02 -0.62
N ASN A 148 -3.33 1.29 -1.63
CA ASN A 148 -2.32 1.79 -2.55
C ASN A 148 -2.63 1.42 -4.01
N ALA A 149 -2.01 2.15 -4.93
CA ALA A 149 -2.05 1.88 -6.36
C ALA A 149 -0.79 2.38 -7.05
N THR A 150 -0.38 1.67 -8.11
CA THR A 150 0.72 2.07 -8.98
C THR A 150 0.19 2.81 -10.20
N TYR A 151 0.77 3.98 -10.46
CA TYR A 151 0.42 4.91 -11.55
C TYR A 151 1.56 5.05 -12.55
N PHE A 152 1.23 5.54 -13.74
CA PHE A 152 2.18 5.84 -14.80
C PHE A 152 2.55 7.33 -14.79
N CYS A 153 3.84 7.64 -14.93
CA CYS A 153 4.32 8.99 -15.13
C CYS A 153 4.76 9.14 -16.60
N GLY A 154 3.95 9.81 -17.41
CA GLY A 154 4.20 9.99 -18.83
C GLY A 154 4.09 8.71 -19.67
N ASP A 155 4.99 8.52 -20.64
CA ASP A 155 4.98 7.36 -21.56
C ASP A 155 5.84 6.21 -21.01
N VAL A 156 5.18 5.24 -20.40
CA VAL A 156 5.77 4.06 -19.76
C VAL A 156 5.93 2.94 -20.80
N ASP A 157 7.02 2.17 -20.70
CA ASP A 157 7.29 1.02 -21.56
C ASP A 157 6.25 -0.12 -21.34
N GLU A 158 6.11 -1.00 -22.33
CA GLU A 158 5.10 -2.05 -22.36
C GLU A 158 5.32 -3.11 -21.25
N GLU A 159 6.59 -3.46 -20.95
CA GLU A 159 6.89 -4.42 -19.87
C GLU A 159 6.39 -3.92 -18.53
N SER A 160 6.59 -2.64 -18.26
CA SER A 160 6.13 -1.98 -17.03
C SER A 160 4.61 -1.80 -16.99
N LYS A 161 3.97 -1.45 -18.10
CA LYS A 161 2.50 -1.42 -18.21
C LYS A 161 1.90 -2.76 -17.87
N LEU A 162 2.42 -3.84 -18.45
CA LEU A 162 1.98 -5.20 -18.18
C LEU A 162 2.21 -5.61 -16.72
N LEU A 163 3.34 -5.23 -16.12
CA LEU A 163 3.58 -5.48 -14.70
C LEU A 163 2.48 -4.83 -13.83
N VAL A 164 2.21 -3.55 -14.05
CA VAL A 164 1.21 -2.80 -13.28
C VAL A 164 -0.19 -3.41 -13.45
N GLU A 165 -0.61 -3.68 -14.69
CA GLU A 165 -1.92 -4.26 -14.98
C GLU A 165 -2.09 -5.65 -14.36
N ARG A 166 -1.04 -6.49 -14.45
CA ARG A 166 -1.07 -7.86 -13.89
C ARG A 166 -1.02 -7.85 -12.37
N THR A 167 -0.33 -6.90 -11.76
CA THR A 167 -0.35 -6.75 -10.30
C THR A 167 -1.75 -6.38 -9.82
N ARG A 168 -2.43 -5.43 -10.46
CA ARG A 168 -3.82 -5.09 -10.18
C ARG A 168 -4.76 -6.27 -10.38
N GLU A 169 -4.59 -7.04 -11.48
CA GLU A 169 -5.41 -8.22 -11.72
C GLU A 169 -5.15 -9.32 -10.67
N SER A 170 -3.91 -9.46 -10.17
CA SER A 170 -3.60 -10.42 -9.08
C SER A 170 -4.36 -10.09 -7.81
N LEU A 171 -4.43 -8.81 -7.43
CA LEU A 171 -5.26 -8.32 -6.31
C LEU A 171 -6.74 -8.64 -6.54
N ASN A 172 -7.28 -8.30 -7.70
CA ASN A 172 -8.69 -8.55 -8.03
C ASN A 172 -9.07 -10.03 -7.93
N ARG A 173 -8.18 -10.92 -8.37
CA ARG A 173 -8.35 -12.38 -8.26
C ARG A 173 -8.32 -12.85 -6.81
N ALA A 174 -7.41 -12.32 -6.02
CA ALA A 174 -7.29 -12.62 -4.60
C ALA A 174 -8.54 -12.20 -3.84
N ILE A 175 -9.04 -10.98 -4.07
CA ILE A 175 -10.30 -10.49 -3.46
C ILE A 175 -11.46 -11.41 -3.80
N LYS A 176 -11.60 -11.82 -5.07
CA LYS A 176 -12.63 -12.77 -5.50
C LYS A 176 -12.51 -14.15 -4.86
N ALA A 177 -11.34 -14.55 -4.38
CA ALA A 177 -11.12 -15.83 -3.72
C ALA A 177 -11.48 -15.82 -2.23
N VAL A 178 -11.62 -14.63 -1.61
CA VAL A 178 -12.03 -14.50 -0.21
C VAL A 178 -13.44 -15.06 -0.01
N ARG A 179 -13.56 -16.04 0.88
CA ARG A 179 -14.84 -16.67 1.27
C ARG A 179 -14.76 -17.10 2.73
N PRO A 180 -15.82 -16.91 3.50
CA PRO A 180 -15.91 -17.51 4.83
C PRO A 180 -15.64 -19.01 4.83
N GLY A 181 -14.94 -19.50 5.85
CA GLY A 181 -14.59 -20.91 6.01
C GLY A 181 -13.31 -21.33 5.28
N ARG A 182 -12.80 -20.55 4.32
CA ARG A 182 -11.48 -20.82 3.71
C ARG A 182 -10.34 -20.38 4.62
N GLN A 183 -9.21 -21.03 4.47
CA GLN A 183 -7.96 -20.54 5.10
C GLN A 183 -7.41 -19.33 4.34
N ILE A 184 -6.81 -18.39 5.08
CA ILE A 184 -6.30 -17.12 4.53
C ILE A 184 -5.22 -17.34 3.45
N ASN A 185 -4.50 -18.46 3.50
CA ASN A 185 -3.54 -18.87 2.47
C ASN A 185 -4.12 -18.92 1.05
N ILE A 186 -5.44 -19.03 0.89
CA ILE A 186 -6.06 -19.01 -0.45
C ILE A 186 -5.71 -17.73 -1.23
N ILE A 187 -5.53 -16.62 -0.52
CA ILE A 187 -5.17 -15.33 -1.08
C ILE A 187 -3.80 -15.42 -1.76
N GLY A 188 -2.77 -15.79 -1.01
CA GLY A 188 -1.42 -15.90 -1.53
C GLY A 188 -1.27 -16.97 -2.61
N ARG A 189 -1.96 -18.10 -2.46
CA ARG A 189 -1.98 -19.15 -3.49
C ARG A 189 -2.50 -18.63 -4.84
N VAL A 190 -3.56 -17.83 -4.83
CA VAL A 190 -4.14 -17.25 -6.05
C VAL A 190 -3.19 -16.24 -6.67
N ILE A 191 -2.59 -15.35 -5.86
CA ILE A 191 -1.63 -14.34 -6.32
C ILE A 191 -0.41 -15.01 -6.95
N GLU A 192 0.26 -15.90 -6.21
CA GLU A 192 1.48 -16.56 -6.69
C GLU A 192 1.24 -17.42 -7.93
N SER A 193 0.14 -18.17 -7.96
CA SER A 193 -0.22 -18.96 -9.13
C SER A 193 -0.46 -18.09 -10.37
N TYR A 194 -1.00 -16.89 -10.20
CA TYR A 194 -1.20 -15.95 -11.30
C TYR A 194 0.12 -15.32 -11.75
N ALA A 195 0.95 -14.86 -10.81
CA ALA A 195 2.24 -14.24 -11.08
C ALA A 195 3.23 -15.18 -11.82
N LYS A 196 3.25 -16.46 -11.44
CA LYS A 196 4.08 -17.50 -12.09
C LYS A 196 3.84 -17.67 -13.58
N ARG A 197 2.67 -17.29 -14.11
CA ARG A 197 2.38 -17.36 -15.55
C ARG A 197 3.23 -16.40 -16.38
N PHE A 198 3.83 -15.41 -15.74
CA PHE A 198 4.56 -14.31 -16.36
C PHE A 198 6.00 -14.22 -15.85
N ASP A 199 6.46 -15.23 -15.10
CA ASP A 199 7.76 -15.26 -14.42
C ASP A 199 7.99 -14.06 -13.49
N TYR A 200 6.91 -13.55 -12.87
CA TYR A 200 7.01 -12.47 -11.89
C TYR A 200 7.36 -13.01 -10.50
N GLY A 201 8.28 -12.30 -9.82
CA GLY A 201 8.52 -12.51 -8.40
C GLY A 201 7.33 -12.03 -7.56
N VAL A 202 7.12 -12.69 -6.42
CA VAL A 202 6.14 -12.29 -5.41
C VAL A 202 6.87 -12.03 -4.11
N VAL A 203 6.82 -10.79 -3.62
CA VAL A 203 7.48 -10.40 -2.37
C VAL A 203 6.84 -11.14 -1.19
N ARG A 204 7.67 -11.59 -0.22
CA ARG A 204 7.25 -12.51 0.84
C ARG A 204 7.28 -11.92 2.24
N ASP A 205 8.22 -11.01 2.49
CA ASP A 205 8.48 -10.49 3.83
C ASP A 205 7.59 -9.28 4.18
N PHE A 206 6.93 -8.71 3.18
CA PHE A 206 5.89 -7.69 3.32
C PHE A 206 4.56 -8.30 2.92
N THR A 207 3.58 -8.21 3.81
CA THR A 207 2.32 -8.94 3.72
C THR A 207 1.15 -8.02 3.96
N GLY A 208 -0.03 -8.41 3.52
CA GLY A 208 -1.26 -7.82 4.01
C GLY A 208 -1.43 -8.07 5.51
N HIS A 209 -2.26 -7.29 6.14
CA HIS A 209 -2.41 -7.28 7.60
C HIS A 209 -3.86 -7.03 8.03
N GLY A 210 -4.19 -7.46 9.23
CA GLY A 210 -5.43 -7.04 9.86
C GLY A 210 -5.39 -5.53 10.17
N ILE A 211 -6.51 -4.85 9.96
CA ILE A 211 -6.66 -3.40 10.13
C ILE A 211 -8.03 -3.06 10.70
N SER A 212 -8.08 -2.13 11.66
CA SER A 212 -9.32 -1.63 12.26
C SER A 212 -9.05 -0.38 13.10
N THR A 213 -9.18 -0.46 14.43
CA THR A 213 -8.75 0.57 15.38
C THR A 213 -7.22 0.62 15.54
N ALA A 214 -6.53 -0.45 15.18
CA ALA A 214 -5.08 -0.49 14.99
C ALA A 214 -4.75 -0.43 13.50
N PHE A 215 -3.66 0.23 13.15
CA PHE A 215 -3.15 0.24 11.78
C PHE A 215 -2.80 -1.20 11.34
N HIS A 216 -2.08 -1.94 12.19
CA HIS A 216 -1.74 -3.35 12.00
C HIS A 216 -2.18 -4.15 13.23
N SER A 217 -3.12 -5.10 13.07
CA SER A 217 -3.64 -5.89 14.19
C SER A 217 -2.78 -7.09 14.57
N GLY A 218 -1.85 -7.48 13.70
CA GLY A 218 -1.04 -8.70 13.87
C GLY A 218 -1.55 -9.90 13.07
N LEU A 219 -2.74 -9.86 12.50
CA LEU A 219 -3.16 -10.82 11.47
C LEU A 219 -2.28 -10.63 10.23
N ILE A 220 -1.67 -11.71 9.75
CA ILE A 220 -0.80 -11.71 8.56
C ILE A 220 -1.53 -12.34 7.38
N VAL A 221 -1.50 -11.66 6.22
CA VAL A 221 -2.10 -12.09 4.96
C VAL A 221 -0.99 -12.29 3.91
N PRO A 222 -0.42 -13.49 3.79
CA PRO A 222 0.64 -13.73 2.81
C PRO A 222 0.15 -13.59 1.36
N HIS A 223 1.02 -13.08 0.47
CA HIS A 223 0.75 -12.95 -0.96
C HIS A 223 1.34 -14.09 -1.79
N TYR A 224 1.98 -15.05 -1.16
CA TYR A 224 2.54 -16.28 -1.74
C TYR A 224 1.86 -17.51 -1.12
N ASP A 225 2.02 -18.67 -1.72
CA ASP A 225 1.47 -19.93 -1.15
C ASP A 225 2.20 -20.28 0.14
N ALA A 226 1.57 -19.97 1.27
CA ALA A 226 2.07 -20.16 2.62
C ALA A 226 1.20 -21.17 3.39
N PRO A 227 1.43 -22.48 3.25
CA PRO A 227 0.55 -23.51 3.84
C PRO A 227 0.38 -23.43 5.36
N HIS A 228 1.31 -22.75 6.05
CA HIS A 228 1.26 -22.51 7.48
C HIS A 228 0.26 -21.40 7.88
N ALA A 229 -0.18 -20.56 6.93
CA ALA A 229 -1.19 -19.53 7.17
C ALA A 229 -2.59 -20.14 7.17
N THR A 230 -2.96 -20.73 8.30
CA THR A 230 -4.18 -21.54 8.48
C THR A 230 -5.36 -20.78 9.08
N THR A 231 -5.22 -19.47 9.34
CA THR A 231 -6.31 -18.65 9.88
C THR A 231 -7.55 -18.80 9.01
N VAL A 232 -8.67 -19.19 9.64
CA VAL A 232 -9.95 -19.35 8.95
C VAL A 232 -10.61 -17.99 8.79
N ILE A 233 -10.95 -17.63 7.56
CA ILE A 233 -11.65 -16.40 7.19
C ILE A 233 -13.07 -16.47 7.76
N LYS A 234 -13.50 -15.41 8.47
CA LYS A 234 -14.81 -15.28 9.09
C LYS A 234 -15.49 -13.99 8.68
N PRO A 235 -16.84 -13.96 8.56
CA PRO A 235 -17.56 -12.71 8.35
C PRO A 235 -17.21 -11.66 9.40
N GLY A 236 -17.10 -10.40 8.99
CA GLY A 236 -16.71 -9.28 9.85
C GLY A 236 -15.21 -9.11 10.07
N MET A 237 -14.34 -10.02 9.62
CA MET A 237 -12.91 -9.79 9.63
C MET A 237 -12.55 -8.67 8.66
N THR A 238 -11.60 -7.81 9.07
CA THR A 238 -11.08 -6.72 8.24
C THR A 238 -9.58 -6.84 8.09
N PHE A 239 -9.08 -6.77 6.85
CA PHE A 239 -7.67 -6.89 6.53
C PHE A 239 -7.35 -6.29 5.16
N THR A 240 -6.06 -6.06 4.89
CA THR A 240 -5.57 -5.64 3.59
C THR A 240 -5.18 -6.85 2.73
N ILE A 241 -5.27 -6.67 1.41
CA ILE A 241 -4.61 -7.51 0.42
C ILE A 241 -3.83 -6.56 -0.47
N GLU A 242 -2.51 -6.74 -0.55
CA GLU A 242 -1.58 -5.76 -1.11
C GLU A 242 -0.40 -6.40 -1.87
N PRO A 243 -0.65 -7.26 -2.89
CA PRO A 243 0.41 -7.96 -3.59
C PRO A 243 1.43 -7.03 -4.21
N MET A 244 2.71 -7.34 -3.98
CA MET A 244 3.87 -6.72 -4.61
C MET A 244 4.49 -7.71 -5.58
N LEU A 245 4.38 -7.42 -6.89
CA LEU A 245 4.96 -8.24 -7.96
C LEU A 245 6.19 -7.55 -8.54
N THR A 246 7.20 -8.33 -8.88
CA THR A 246 8.48 -7.84 -9.43
C THR A 246 8.76 -8.43 -10.80
N LEU A 247 9.43 -7.67 -11.67
CA LEU A 247 9.90 -8.17 -12.97
C LEU A 247 11.03 -9.20 -12.83
N GLY A 248 11.66 -9.29 -11.66
CA GLY A 248 12.80 -10.15 -11.41
C GLY A 248 12.71 -10.85 -10.06
N THR A 249 13.77 -10.73 -9.26
CA THR A 249 13.79 -11.36 -7.94
C THR A 249 12.79 -10.71 -6.96
N HIS A 250 12.24 -11.52 -6.06
CA HIS A 250 11.47 -11.05 -4.92
C HIS A 250 12.34 -10.69 -3.70
N GLU A 251 13.66 -10.96 -3.79
CA GLU A 251 14.60 -10.54 -2.75
C GLU A 251 14.78 -9.03 -2.78
N TYR A 252 15.12 -8.46 -1.63
CA TYR A 252 15.22 -7.02 -1.45
C TYR A 252 16.44 -6.62 -0.66
N ASP A 253 16.78 -5.34 -0.78
CA ASP A 253 17.66 -4.60 0.11
C ASP A 253 16.87 -3.45 0.75
N MET A 254 17.28 -3.03 1.95
CA MET A 254 16.69 -1.88 2.64
C MET A 254 17.68 -0.74 2.64
N TRP A 255 17.20 0.48 2.38
CA TRP A 255 18.03 1.67 2.47
C TRP A 255 18.38 2.01 3.93
N GLU A 256 19.41 2.87 4.11
CA GLU A 256 19.87 3.31 5.43
C GLU A 256 18.81 4.12 6.21
N ASP A 257 17.77 4.61 5.53
CA ASP A 257 16.62 5.27 6.16
C ASP A 257 15.76 4.33 7.02
N GLY A 258 16.01 3.01 6.91
CA GLY A 258 15.31 1.96 7.66
C GLY A 258 13.87 1.69 7.20
N TRP A 259 13.45 2.27 6.07
CA TRP A 259 12.09 2.14 5.52
C TRP A 259 12.06 1.72 4.06
N THR A 260 12.78 2.43 3.19
CA THR A 260 12.72 2.22 1.74
C THR A 260 13.25 0.85 1.36
N VAL A 261 12.38 0.03 0.79
CA VAL A 261 12.68 -1.35 0.37
C VAL A 261 12.82 -1.39 -1.14
N VAL A 262 13.93 -1.90 -1.65
CA VAL A 262 14.20 -1.96 -3.10
C VAL A 262 14.45 -3.39 -3.55
N THR A 263 14.06 -3.74 -4.79
CA THR A 263 14.39 -5.04 -5.36
C THR A 263 15.92 -5.20 -5.44
N LYS A 264 16.43 -6.37 -5.05
CA LYS A 264 17.87 -6.62 -5.03
C LYS A 264 18.54 -6.57 -6.41
N ASP A 265 17.80 -6.96 -7.44
CA ASP A 265 18.23 -6.87 -8.83
C ASP A 265 17.91 -5.51 -9.49
N ARG A 266 17.28 -4.60 -8.75
CA ARG A 266 16.90 -3.24 -9.19
C ARG A 266 15.99 -3.22 -10.41
N ARG A 267 15.26 -4.31 -10.66
CA ARG A 267 14.17 -4.35 -11.64
C ARG A 267 12.88 -3.79 -11.03
N ARG A 268 11.99 -3.31 -11.88
CA ARG A 268 10.74 -2.68 -11.47
C ARG A 268 9.82 -3.62 -10.70
N THR A 269 9.05 -3.01 -9.80
CA THR A 269 8.02 -3.64 -8.99
C THR A 269 6.75 -2.81 -9.02
N ALA A 270 5.60 -3.43 -8.81
CA ALA A 270 4.31 -2.76 -8.68
C ALA A 270 3.51 -3.35 -7.52
N GLN A 271 2.68 -2.51 -6.90
CA GLN A 271 1.79 -2.90 -5.81
C GLN A 271 0.40 -2.31 -6.03
N PHE A 272 -0.62 -3.01 -5.58
CA PHE A 272 -1.99 -2.54 -5.43
C PHE A 272 -2.58 -3.08 -4.17
N GLU A 273 -3.41 -2.30 -3.50
CA GLU A 273 -3.99 -2.67 -2.23
C GLU A 273 -5.42 -2.21 -2.06
N HIS A 274 -6.16 -3.00 -1.30
CA HIS A 274 -7.42 -2.59 -0.71
C HIS A 274 -7.59 -3.11 0.70
N THR A 275 -8.19 -2.28 1.56
CA THR A 275 -8.81 -2.73 2.82
C THR A 275 -10.15 -3.40 2.51
N LEU A 276 -10.36 -4.56 3.08
CA LEU A 276 -11.57 -5.37 2.89
C LEU A 276 -12.29 -5.65 4.21
N VAL A 277 -13.61 -5.85 4.11
CA VAL A 277 -14.37 -6.57 5.13
C VAL A 277 -14.92 -7.86 4.54
N VAL A 278 -14.81 -8.95 5.28
CA VAL A 278 -15.39 -10.23 4.89
C VAL A 278 -16.91 -10.20 5.12
N THR A 279 -17.68 -10.50 4.09
CA THR A 279 -19.14 -10.64 4.15
C THR A 279 -19.56 -12.11 4.32
N GLU A 280 -20.84 -12.41 4.42
CA GLU A 280 -21.36 -13.79 4.50
C GLU A 280 -21.01 -14.63 3.27
N THR A 281 -20.76 -14.02 2.09
CA THR A 281 -20.54 -14.71 0.82
C THR A 281 -19.24 -14.40 0.12
N GLY A 282 -18.45 -13.43 0.62
CA GLY A 282 -17.23 -12.97 -0.03
C GLY A 282 -16.53 -11.87 0.73
N ALA A 283 -16.12 -10.82 0.03
CA ALA A 283 -15.54 -9.61 0.62
C ALA A 283 -16.11 -8.35 -0.04
N GLU A 284 -16.18 -7.29 0.74
CA GLU A 284 -16.48 -5.93 0.31
C GLU A 284 -15.21 -5.09 0.41
N ILE A 285 -14.96 -4.25 -0.60
CA ILE A 285 -13.84 -3.30 -0.59
C ILE A 285 -14.29 -2.03 0.14
N LEU A 286 -13.55 -1.63 1.16
CA LEU A 286 -13.83 -0.42 1.96
C LEU A 286 -13.11 0.83 1.43
N THR A 287 -12.14 0.67 0.54
CA THR A 287 -11.27 1.72 0.00
C THR A 287 -11.60 2.04 -1.46
N LEU A 288 -12.87 2.31 -1.74
CA LEU A 288 -13.32 2.89 -3.00
C LEU A 288 -13.65 4.38 -2.81
N PRO A 289 -13.32 5.27 -3.81
CA PRO A 289 -13.52 6.72 -3.74
C PRO A 289 -14.98 7.17 -3.71
#